data_5a97b224c170e34589a864c639c7993d
#
_entry.id   5a97b224c170e34589a864c639c7993d
#
_cell.length_a   1.000
_cell.length_b   1.000
_cell.length_c   1.000
_cell.angle_alpha   90.00
_cell.angle_beta   90.00
_cell.angle_gamma   90.00
#
_symmetry.space_group_name_H-M   'P 1'
#
loop_
_entity.id
_entity.type
_entity.pdbx_description
1 polymer ?
#
loop_
_entity_poly.entity_id
_entity_poly.type
_entity_poly.pdbx_seq_one_letter_code
_entity_poly.pdbx_strand_id
1 'polypeptide(L)'
;ALPIYNTLAWHDRLTKKKKTGGKKRAYRSKRIYEHGSQPVETLQGEVQRKIVAGISSTIKVKLVKADHVNVSNPETGRTERLEILDVVSNPAKADYNRRGVITKGTVVRTENGLAKIVSRPGQEGSLSAIVVEE
;
A
#
# COMPACT_ATOMS: atom_id res chain seq x y z
N ALA A 1 23.21 0.15 -12.40
CA ALA A 1 23.21 -0.42 -11.03
C ALA A 1 21.84 -0.15 -10.42
N LEU A 2 21.04 -1.19 -10.24
CA LEU A 2 19.74 -1.07 -9.55
C LEU A 2 20.02 -0.70 -8.09
N PRO A 3 19.37 0.33 -7.56
CA PRO A 3 19.49 0.63 -6.14
C PRO A 3 18.96 -0.57 -5.35
N ILE A 4 19.81 -1.16 -4.58
CA ILE A 4 19.47 -2.27 -3.68
C ILE A 4 18.64 -1.67 -2.56
N TYR A 5 17.35 -1.48 -2.78
CA TYR A 5 16.42 -1.18 -1.72
C TYR A 5 16.21 -2.46 -0.93
N ASN A 6 17.07 -2.71 0.01
CA ASN A 6 16.86 -3.69 1.05
C ASN A 6 15.73 -3.21 1.95
N THR A 7 14.51 -3.31 1.47
CA THR A 7 13.34 -3.25 2.34
C THR A 7 13.39 -4.48 3.22
N LEU A 8 13.91 -4.28 4.41
CA LEU A 8 14.18 -5.36 5.34
C LEU A 8 12.87 -5.82 5.95
N ALA A 9 12.33 -6.95 5.49
CA ALA A 9 11.20 -7.58 6.16
C ALA A 9 11.58 -8.14 7.54
N TRP A 10 12.84 -8.52 7.72
CA TRP A 10 13.39 -8.99 8.99
C TRP A 10 14.25 -7.92 9.64
N HIS A 11 13.97 -7.59 10.89
CA HIS A 11 14.61 -6.49 11.59
C HIS A 11 15.41 -6.90 12.83
N ASP A 12 15.24 -8.11 13.37
CA ASP A 12 15.88 -8.57 14.60
C ASP A 12 15.95 -7.50 15.71
N ARG A 13 14.90 -6.71 15.83
CA ARG A 13 14.83 -5.57 16.77
C ARG A 13 15.98 -4.56 16.65
N LEU A 14 16.61 -4.45 15.49
CA LEU A 14 17.75 -3.56 15.25
C LEU A 14 17.37 -2.07 15.35
N THR A 15 16.09 -1.75 15.27
CA THR A 15 15.56 -0.41 15.49
C THR A 15 15.58 0.02 16.96
N LYS A 16 15.69 -0.94 17.89
CA LYS A 16 15.77 -0.66 19.32
C LYS A 16 17.22 -0.48 19.76
N LYS A 17 17.48 0.52 20.59
CA LYS A 17 18.79 0.71 21.23
C LYS A 17 19.00 -0.27 22.39
N LYS A 18 20.26 -0.50 22.74
CA LYS A 18 20.64 -1.18 24.00
C LYS A 18 20.31 -0.27 25.19
N LYS A 19 20.27 -0.82 26.41
CA LYS A 19 20.14 -0.02 27.65
C LYS A 19 21.24 1.04 27.81
N THR A 20 22.44 0.77 27.28
CA THR A 20 23.59 1.68 27.26
C THR A 20 23.48 2.79 26.22
N GLY A 21 22.43 2.87 25.41
CA GLY A 21 22.25 3.83 24.32
C GLY A 21 22.92 3.44 23.01
N GLY A 22 23.75 2.39 22.99
CA GLY A 22 24.41 1.91 21.78
C GLY A 22 23.47 1.22 20.79
N LYS A 23 23.89 1.13 19.53
CA LYS A 23 23.16 0.40 18.48
C LYS A 23 23.23 -1.12 18.72
N LYS A 24 22.12 -1.80 18.48
CA LYS A 24 22.12 -3.27 18.39
C LYS A 24 22.71 -3.73 17.08
N ARG A 25 23.38 -4.87 17.10
CA ARG A 25 23.87 -5.58 15.90
C ARG A 25 23.11 -6.90 15.77
N ALA A 26 22.86 -7.33 14.53
CA ALA A 26 22.32 -8.65 14.28
C ALA A 26 23.30 -9.74 14.72
N TYR A 27 22.80 -10.83 15.29
CA TYR A 27 23.62 -11.97 15.72
C TYR A 27 24.02 -12.88 14.54
N ARG A 28 23.37 -12.76 13.40
CA ARG A 28 23.63 -13.50 12.15
C ARG A 28 23.20 -12.68 10.92
N SER A 29 23.60 -13.16 9.75
CA SER A 29 23.13 -12.63 8.47
C SER A 29 21.67 -13.02 8.22
N LYS A 30 20.99 -12.20 7.45
CA LYS A 30 19.62 -12.42 7.01
C LYS A 30 19.52 -13.63 6.09
N ARG A 31 18.62 -14.57 6.37
CA ARG A 31 18.38 -15.74 5.53
C ARG A 31 17.43 -15.42 4.38
N ILE A 32 17.48 -16.22 3.28
CA ILE A 32 16.67 -15.99 2.08
C ILE A 32 15.18 -15.91 2.40
N TYR A 33 14.65 -16.81 3.22
CA TYR A 33 13.25 -16.83 3.60
C TYR A 33 12.80 -15.64 4.47
N GLU A 34 13.73 -14.87 5.01
CA GLU A 34 13.50 -13.68 5.83
C GLU A 34 13.54 -12.38 5.02
N HIS A 35 13.97 -12.43 3.76
CA HIS A 35 14.14 -11.24 2.92
C HIS A 35 12.83 -10.49 2.65
N GLY A 36 11.71 -11.19 2.61
CA GLY A 36 10.43 -10.58 2.26
C GLY A 36 10.38 -10.05 0.83
N SER A 37 9.29 -9.40 0.49
CA SER A 37 9.10 -8.76 -0.81
C SER A 37 9.07 -7.24 -0.66
N GLN A 38 9.42 -6.54 -1.72
CA GLN A 38 9.22 -5.09 -1.77
C GLN A 38 7.72 -4.75 -1.68
N PRO A 39 7.35 -3.64 -1.02
CA PRO A 39 5.98 -3.17 -1.00
C PRO A 39 5.52 -2.83 -2.42
N VAL A 40 4.26 -3.10 -2.72
CA VAL A 40 3.66 -2.68 -3.97
C VAL A 40 3.22 -1.23 -3.82
N GLU A 41 3.71 -0.40 -4.71
CA GLU A 41 3.31 0.99 -4.84
C GLU A 41 2.26 1.07 -5.95
N THR A 42 0.99 1.10 -5.56
CA THR A 42 -0.12 1.17 -6.53
C THR A 42 -0.21 2.56 -7.13
N LEU A 43 -0.23 2.64 -8.44
CA LEU A 43 -0.35 3.90 -9.20
C LEU A 43 -1.67 3.95 -9.97
N GLN A 44 -2.08 5.14 -10.37
CA GLN A 44 -3.19 5.33 -11.29
C GLN A 44 -2.81 4.83 -12.69
N GLY A 45 -3.72 4.18 -13.38
CA GLY A 45 -3.59 3.71 -14.76
C GLY A 45 -4.34 2.40 -15.00
N GLU A 46 -4.23 1.87 -16.20
CA GLU A 46 -4.87 0.62 -16.61
C GLU A 46 -4.66 -0.51 -15.59
N VAL A 47 -5.71 -1.24 -15.26
CA VAL A 47 -5.72 -2.24 -14.19
C VAL A 47 -4.68 -3.32 -14.41
N GLN A 48 -3.70 -3.37 -13.53
CA GLN A 48 -2.66 -4.38 -13.51
C GLN A 48 -2.58 -5.04 -12.14
N ARG A 49 -2.71 -6.38 -12.11
CA ARG A 49 -2.63 -7.18 -10.89
C ARG A 49 -1.48 -8.16 -10.97
N LYS A 50 -0.83 -8.40 -9.82
CA LYS A 50 0.23 -9.40 -9.67
C LYS A 50 -0.19 -10.45 -8.64
N ILE A 51 -0.16 -11.71 -9.04
CA ILE A 51 -0.43 -12.85 -8.16
C ILE A 51 0.88 -13.27 -7.51
N VAL A 52 0.87 -13.40 -6.19
CA VAL A 52 2.03 -13.81 -5.39
C VAL A 52 1.65 -14.96 -4.48
N ALA A 53 2.41 -16.05 -4.55
CA ALA A 53 2.26 -17.16 -3.62
C ALA A 53 2.75 -16.76 -2.22
N GLY A 54 1.99 -17.11 -1.20
CA GLY A 54 2.34 -16.97 0.20
C GLY A 54 2.82 -18.29 0.82
N ILE A 55 2.76 -18.36 2.15
CA ILE A 55 3.06 -19.58 2.89
C ILE A 55 1.93 -20.60 2.67
N SER A 56 2.29 -21.87 2.52
CA SER A 56 1.37 -22.95 2.16
C SER A 56 0.69 -22.65 0.80
N SER A 57 -0.52 -23.04 0.61
CA SER A 57 -1.29 -22.81 -0.63
C SER A 57 -1.91 -21.41 -0.72
N THR A 58 -1.50 -20.46 0.12
CA THR A 58 -2.09 -19.13 0.16
C THR A 58 -1.64 -18.30 -1.04
N ILE A 59 -2.60 -17.69 -1.74
CA ILE A 59 -2.36 -16.80 -2.86
C ILE A 59 -2.82 -15.38 -2.47
N LYS A 60 -1.99 -14.39 -2.79
CA LYS A 60 -2.33 -12.97 -2.63
C LYS A 60 -2.34 -12.27 -3.97
N VAL A 61 -3.37 -11.48 -4.21
CA VAL A 61 -3.46 -10.60 -5.37
C VAL A 61 -3.00 -9.22 -4.96
N LYS A 62 -2.02 -8.68 -5.65
CA LYS A 62 -1.49 -7.33 -5.42
C LYS A 62 -1.87 -6.45 -6.59
N LEU A 63 -2.43 -5.30 -6.30
CA LEU A 63 -2.80 -4.31 -7.31
C LEU A 63 -1.60 -3.40 -7.58
N VAL A 64 -1.12 -3.39 -8.81
CA VAL A 64 0.03 -2.57 -9.24
C VAL A 64 -0.45 -1.24 -9.82
N LYS A 65 -1.51 -1.29 -10.64
CA LYS A 65 -2.16 -0.10 -11.18
C LYS A 65 -3.67 -0.26 -11.11
N ALA A 66 -4.38 0.84 -10.95
CA ALA A 66 -5.83 0.90 -10.96
C ALA A 66 -6.34 2.19 -11.60
N ASP A 67 -7.41 2.07 -12.34
CA ASP A 67 -8.18 3.15 -12.93
C ASP A 67 -9.49 3.44 -12.17
N HIS A 68 -10.03 2.41 -11.50
CA HIS A 68 -11.33 2.47 -10.83
C HIS A 68 -11.22 2.19 -9.34
N VAL A 69 -12.17 2.72 -8.60
CA VAL A 69 -12.36 2.51 -7.16
C VAL A 69 -13.82 2.25 -6.86
N ASN A 70 -14.11 1.31 -5.96
CA ASN A 70 -15.44 1.09 -5.43
C ASN A 70 -15.67 2.05 -4.27
N VAL A 71 -16.54 3.02 -4.47
CA VAL A 71 -16.86 4.06 -3.47
C VAL A 71 -18.16 3.72 -2.81
N SER A 72 -18.14 3.61 -1.50
CA SER A 72 -19.33 3.38 -0.68
C SER A 72 -19.74 4.70 -0.04
N ASN A 73 -21.02 5.04 -0.19
CA ASN A 73 -21.61 6.15 0.54
C ASN A 73 -22.31 5.59 1.79
N PRO A 74 -21.88 5.98 3.00
CA PRO A 74 -22.44 5.47 4.25
C PRO A 74 -23.90 5.93 4.49
N GLU A 75 -24.30 7.09 3.95
CA GLU A 75 -25.66 7.61 4.13
C GLU A 75 -26.68 6.86 3.31
N THR A 76 -26.37 6.61 2.03
CA THR A 76 -27.31 5.94 1.11
C THR A 76 -27.18 4.42 1.14
N GLY A 77 -26.09 3.89 1.74
CA GLY A 77 -25.77 2.46 1.76
C GLY A 77 -25.44 1.88 0.37
N ARG A 78 -25.24 2.71 -0.63
CA ARG A 78 -24.92 2.30 -2.00
C ARG A 78 -23.43 2.30 -2.25
N THR A 79 -22.99 1.38 -3.10
CA THR A 79 -21.59 1.29 -3.56
C THR A 79 -21.58 1.42 -5.07
N GLU A 80 -20.77 2.35 -5.56
CA GLU A 80 -20.62 2.64 -6.99
C GLU A 80 -19.16 2.44 -7.41
N ARG A 81 -18.98 1.99 -8.64
CA ARG A 81 -17.64 1.89 -9.22
C ARG A 81 -17.37 3.15 -10.03
N LEU A 82 -16.42 3.96 -9.56
CA LEU A 82 -16.07 5.25 -10.14
C LEU A 82 -14.64 5.26 -10.67
N GLU A 83 -14.37 6.10 -11.64
CA GLU A 83 -13.03 6.33 -12.15
C GLU A 83 -12.24 7.26 -11.23
N ILE A 84 -10.94 7.00 -11.10
CA ILE A 84 -10.00 7.82 -10.33
C ILE A 84 -9.48 8.91 -11.26
N LEU A 85 -9.83 10.16 -10.98
CA LEU A 85 -9.37 11.32 -11.73
C LEU A 85 -7.98 11.75 -11.29
N ASP A 86 -7.74 11.79 -9.96
CA ASP A 86 -6.47 12.24 -9.40
C ASP A 86 -6.27 11.74 -7.96
N VAL A 87 -5.02 11.74 -7.51
CA VAL A 87 -4.61 11.42 -6.13
C VAL A 87 -4.32 12.72 -5.39
N VAL A 88 -5.23 13.12 -4.50
CA VAL A 88 -5.15 14.41 -3.80
C VAL A 88 -4.10 14.41 -2.70
N SER A 89 -4.14 13.43 -1.80
CA SER A 89 -3.20 13.36 -0.69
C SER A 89 -2.97 11.94 -0.21
N ASN A 90 -1.74 11.66 0.22
CA ASN A 90 -1.38 10.40 0.86
C ASN A 90 -0.67 10.67 2.19
N PRO A 91 -1.31 10.34 3.33
CA PRO A 91 -0.73 10.62 4.66
C PRO A 91 0.39 9.66 5.06
N ALA A 92 0.62 8.57 4.30
CA ALA A 92 1.61 7.56 4.69
C ALA A 92 3.06 8.06 4.57
N LYS A 93 3.37 8.75 3.47
CA LYS A 93 4.70 9.34 3.23
C LYS A 93 4.58 10.54 2.28
N ALA A 94 5.38 11.59 2.52
CA ALA A 94 5.46 12.74 1.63
C ALA A 94 5.89 12.36 0.19
N ASP A 95 6.80 11.40 0.05
CA ASP A 95 7.23 10.88 -1.25
C ASP A 95 6.10 10.17 -2.02
N TYR A 96 5.23 9.45 -1.33
CA TYR A 96 4.05 8.81 -1.94
C TYR A 96 3.04 9.85 -2.41
N ASN A 97 2.89 10.95 -1.66
CA ASN A 97 2.04 12.06 -2.08
C ASN A 97 2.54 12.67 -3.39
N ARG A 98 3.85 12.94 -3.49
CA ARG A 98 4.48 13.49 -4.69
C ARG A 98 4.33 12.59 -5.92
N ARG A 99 4.43 11.27 -5.74
CA ARG A 99 4.37 10.28 -6.83
C ARG A 99 2.96 9.77 -7.13
N GLY A 100 1.94 10.23 -6.41
CA GLY A 100 0.57 9.78 -6.58
C GLY A 100 0.37 8.29 -6.24
N VAL A 101 1.10 7.76 -5.25
CA VAL A 101 0.95 6.36 -4.83
C VAL A 101 -0.32 6.19 -4.00
N ILE A 102 -1.11 5.18 -4.35
CA ILE A 102 -2.36 4.85 -3.68
C ILE A 102 -2.10 3.81 -2.59
N THR A 103 -2.39 4.16 -1.35
CA THR A 103 -2.30 3.29 -0.19
C THR A 103 -3.57 3.39 0.66
N LYS A 104 -3.69 2.58 1.70
CA LYS A 104 -4.78 2.75 2.67
C LYS A 104 -4.70 4.15 3.31
N GLY A 105 -5.80 4.87 3.30
CA GLY A 105 -5.90 6.23 3.85
C GLY A 105 -5.64 7.34 2.83
N THR A 106 -5.25 7.03 1.61
CA THR A 106 -5.10 8.00 0.51
C THR A 106 -6.46 8.60 0.16
N VAL A 107 -6.49 9.90 -0.07
CA VAL A 107 -7.66 10.61 -0.58
C VAL A 107 -7.51 10.77 -2.09
N VAL A 108 -8.49 10.27 -2.81
CA VAL A 108 -8.56 10.34 -4.28
C VAL A 108 -9.76 11.18 -4.70
N ARG A 109 -9.63 11.86 -5.83
CA ARG A 109 -10.74 12.55 -6.49
C ARG A 109 -11.38 11.60 -7.48
N THR A 110 -12.69 11.45 -7.36
CA THR A 110 -13.55 10.68 -8.27
C THR A 110 -14.57 11.59 -8.92
N GLU A 111 -15.34 11.08 -9.86
CA GLU A 111 -16.43 11.83 -10.51
C GLU A 111 -17.47 12.37 -9.52
N ASN A 112 -17.73 11.65 -8.43
CA ASN A 112 -18.73 11.99 -7.41
C ASN A 112 -18.15 12.74 -6.20
N GLY A 113 -16.87 13.18 -6.25
CA GLY A 113 -16.23 13.94 -5.18
C GLY A 113 -14.99 13.25 -4.59
N LEU A 114 -14.67 13.60 -3.34
CA LEU A 114 -13.50 13.06 -2.64
C LEU A 114 -13.84 11.72 -1.98
N ALA A 115 -12.95 10.76 -2.12
CA ALA A 115 -13.09 9.45 -1.51
C ALA A 115 -11.79 9.02 -0.81
N LYS A 116 -11.91 8.48 0.40
CA LYS A 116 -10.78 7.96 1.18
C LYS A 116 -10.67 6.46 1.03
N ILE A 117 -9.51 5.99 0.58
CA ILE A 117 -9.23 4.57 0.41
C ILE A 117 -9.18 3.86 1.78
N VAL A 118 -9.94 2.79 1.91
CA VAL A 118 -10.04 1.97 3.12
C VAL A 118 -9.33 0.62 2.93
N SER A 119 -9.33 0.08 1.72
CA SER A 119 -8.67 -1.19 1.39
C SER A 119 -7.14 -1.08 1.34
N ARG A 120 -6.49 -2.22 1.40
CA ARG A 120 -5.03 -2.34 1.22
C ARG A 120 -4.74 -2.94 -0.16
N PRO A 121 -4.44 -2.14 -1.18
CA PRO A 121 -4.29 -2.62 -2.56
C PRO A 121 -3.21 -3.70 -2.73
N GLY A 122 -2.16 -3.65 -1.92
CA GLY A 122 -1.09 -4.66 -1.92
C GLY A 122 -1.44 -6.00 -1.28
N GLN A 123 -2.61 -6.14 -0.65
CA GLN A 123 -3.08 -7.37 0.00
C GLN A 123 -4.38 -7.90 -0.63
N GLU A 124 -5.29 -7.02 -0.99
CA GLU A 124 -6.66 -7.33 -1.41
C GLU A 124 -6.83 -7.31 -2.93
N GLY A 125 -5.96 -6.61 -3.65
CA GLY A 125 -5.99 -6.54 -5.12
C GLY A 125 -7.15 -5.72 -5.69
N SER A 126 -7.82 -4.94 -4.86
CA SER A 126 -8.92 -4.03 -5.24
C SER A 126 -8.85 -2.74 -4.44
N LEU A 127 -9.49 -1.68 -4.96
CA LEU A 127 -9.65 -0.42 -4.26
C LEU A 127 -11.09 -0.29 -3.78
N SER A 128 -11.24 -0.06 -2.48
CA SER A 128 -12.50 0.30 -1.84
C SER A 128 -12.30 1.59 -1.08
N ALA A 129 -13.24 2.50 -1.20
CA ALA A 129 -13.20 3.83 -0.58
C ALA A 129 -14.54 4.19 0.03
N ILE A 130 -14.51 5.19 0.89
CA ILE A 130 -15.69 5.80 1.48
C ILE A 130 -15.69 7.27 1.07
N VAL A 131 -16.85 7.81 0.73
CA VAL A 131 -17.03 9.24 0.46
C VAL A 131 -16.57 10.04 1.67
N VAL A 132 -15.84 11.11 1.43
CA VAL A 132 -15.43 12.08 2.46
C VAL A 132 -16.10 13.38 2.08
N GLU A 133 -16.91 13.89 2.97
CA GLU A 133 -17.42 15.25 2.89
C GLU A 133 -16.31 16.24 3.21
N GLU A 134 -16.27 17.38 2.51
CA GLU A 134 -15.32 18.46 2.77
C GLU A 134 -15.63 19.19 4.08
#